data_758b844c3d438a2e0a89e413b56220b8
#
_entry.id   758b844c3d438a2e0a89e413b56220b8
#
_cell.length_a   1.000
_cell.length_b   1.000
_cell.length_c   1.000
_cell.angle_alpha   90.00
_cell.angle_beta   90.00
_cell.angle_gamma   90.00
#
_symmetry.space_group_name_H-M   'P 1'
#
loop_
_entity.id
_entity.type
_entity.pdbx_description
1 polymer ?
#
loop_
_entity_poly.entity_id
_entity_poly.type
_entity_poly.pdbx_seq_one_letter_code
_entity_poly.pdbx_strand_id
1 'polypeptide(L)'
;MRKAAGRTAAAVLAGVLAAGMLTGCGEKKLDGTKTVATVNGTEIPMGVVSIAARQQQAQMDALYASFGNGSVNIWDTVADEESGETYGEQAAKDTLKQVELMYIMKDKAADYKVEVTEEDEKAIAEAAKAFMEANSEETIEELSVTEEQVKTYLELQTYKQRMYDAVMNEAKVEVTDEEANQSSFTYVSVSTSGEDLTEDDKKKKKEQAQEILDKMKEDPTGDMSEVAKAVDESYSALTGTFTTAESKDEDKDSAYYPKEVLDVLRGLKEGEMAPELIETDTGYYVVRLNKKLDEEATKSKRESLESERKTKYYTETTEKWLEDAEIKADNKVLETLKITDTHKFTIKMPEATEAPEEAEVTETPEPTKEAEATETPEPTETEE
;
A
#
# COMPACT_ATOMS: atom_id res chain seq x y z
N MET A 1 -13.60 -20.36 18.58
CA MET A 1 -12.22 -20.28 18.06
C MET A 1 -12.27 -20.72 16.60
N ARG A 2 -12.32 -19.80 15.66
CA ARG A 2 -12.20 -20.11 14.22
C ARG A 2 -10.71 -20.29 13.94
N LYS A 3 -10.29 -21.50 13.58
CA LYS A 3 -8.97 -21.75 13.02
C LYS A 3 -8.87 -20.90 11.76
N ALA A 4 -8.06 -19.83 11.81
CA ALA A 4 -7.61 -19.16 10.59
C ALA A 4 -6.76 -20.20 9.86
N ALA A 5 -7.30 -20.78 8.80
CA ALA A 5 -6.53 -21.59 7.87
C ALA A 5 -5.49 -20.66 7.25
N GLY A 6 -4.25 -20.76 7.73
CA GLY A 6 -3.15 -19.98 7.21
C GLY A 6 -2.98 -20.27 5.73
N ARG A 7 -3.08 -19.25 4.90
CA ARG A 7 -2.72 -19.34 3.49
C ARG A 7 -1.22 -19.64 3.42
N THR A 8 -0.85 -20.75 2.80
CA THR A 8 0.56 -21.06 2.54
C THR A 8 1.09 -20.16 1.45
N ALA A 9 2.34 -19.72 1.56
CA ALA A 9 3.04 -18.97 0.50
C ALA A 9 3.17 -19.78 -0.81
N ALA A 10 2.84 -21.06 -0.79
CA ALA A 10 2.78 -21.93 -1.95
C ALA A 10 1.92 -21.39 -3.11
N ALA A 11 0.91 -20.56 -2.79
CA ALA A 11 0.08 -19.91 -3.82
C ALA A 11 0.82 -18.77 -4.57
N VAL A 12 1.95 -18.26 -4.04
CA VAL A 12 2.64 -17.08 -4.59
C VAL A 12 3.61 -17.44 -5.72
N LEU A 13 4.09 -18.70 -5.79
CA LEU A 13 5.02 -19.16 -6.84
C LEU A 13 4.34 -19.84 -8.04
N ALA A 14 3.04 -19.67 -8.23
CA ALA A 14 2.33 -20.24 -9.39
C ALA A 14 2.75 -19.64 -10.75
N GLY A 15 3.68 -18.66 -10.74
CA GLY A 15 4.19 -18.04 -11.97
C GLY A 15 5.36 -18.84 -12.58
N VAL A 16 5.27 -19.13 -13.87
CA VAL A 16 6.40 -19.63 -14.66
C VAL A 16 7.38 -18.49 -14.88
N LEU A 17 8.63 -18.63 -14.41
CA LEU A 17 9.70 -17.73 -14.78
C LEU A 17 10.22 -18.15 -16.16
N ALA A 18 10.30 -17.22 -17.11
CA ALA A 18 10.90 -17.48 -18.42
C ALA A 18 12.14 -16.59 -18.57
N ALA A 19 13.28 -17.21 -18.80
CA ALA A 19 14.53 -16.49 -19.07
C ALA A 19 14.57 -15.96 -20.51
N GLY A 20 15.03 -14.73 -20.69
CA GLY A 20 15.38 -14.20 -22.00
C GLY A 20 16.81 -14.62 -22.37
N MET A 21 17.04 -15.01 -23.63
CA MET A 21 18.32 -15.52 -24.09
C MET A 21 19.48 -14.54 -23.88
N LEU A 22 20.55 -15.05 -23.29
CA LEU A 22 21.85 -14.38 -23.22
C LEU A 22 22.88 -15.09 -24.09
N THR A 23 23.51 -14.31 -24.94
CA THR A 23 24.81 -14.67 -25.53
C THR A 23 25.88 -13.81 -24.86
N GLY A 24 26.28 -14.16 -23.64
CA GLY A 24 27.36 -13.51 -22.88
C GLY A 24 28.55 -14.45 -22.75
N CYS A 25 29.60 -14.22 -23.51
CA CYS A 25 30.86 -14.97 -23.45
C CYS A 25 31.76 -14.36 -22.37
N GLY A 26 32.02 -15.07 -21.25
CA GLY A 26 33.13 -14.75 -20.35
C GLY A 26 32.82 -14.37 -18.90
N GLU A 27 31.58 -14.34 -18.47
CA GLU A 27 31.23 -14.09 -17.06
C GLU A 27 31.29 -15.37 -16.23
N LYS A 28 31.62 -15.22 -14.92
CA LYS A 28 31.53 -16.34 -13.98
C LYS A 28 30.09 -16.83 -13.91
N LYS A 29 29.86 -18.08 -14.31
CA LYS A 29 28.52 -18.70 -14.23
C LYS A 29 28.06 -18.73 -12.78
N LEU A 30 26.80 -18.31 -12.57
CA LEU A 30 26.13 -18.42 -11.28
C LEU A 30 26.16 -19.88 -10.79
N ASP A 31 26.58 -20.09 -9.56
CA ASP A 31 26.60 -21.40 -8.90
C ASP A 31 25.71 -21.35 -7.65
N GLY A 32 24.47 -21.84 -7.81
CA GLY A 32 23.47 -21.82 -6.73
C GLY A 32 23.80 -22.70 -5.54
N THR A 33 24.81 -23.59 -5.64
CA THR A 33 25.25 -24.44 -4.53
C THR A 33 26.22 -23.73 -3.58
N LYS A 34 26.78 -22.59 -3.99
CA LYS A 34 27.70 -21.81 -3.17
C LYS A 34 26.97 -21.13 -2.01
N THR A 35 27.61 -21.12 -0.85
CA THR A 35 27.16 -20.34 0.29
C THR A 35 27.46 -18.86 0.03
N VAL A 36 26.41 -18.02 -0.10
CA VAL A 36 26.53 -16.59 -0.32
C VAL A 36 26.58 -15.79 0.98
N ALA A 37 25.98 -16.33 2.04
CA ALA A 37 26.07 -15.77 3.38
C ALA A 37 25.84 -16.84 4.44
N THR A 38 26.16 -16.50 5.70
CA THR A 38 25.71 -17.25 6.87
C THR A 38 25.00 -16.33 7.83
N VAL A 39 23.91 -16.80 8.43
CA VAL A 39 23.17 -16.12 9.49
C VAL A 39 23.15 -17.01 10.72
N ASN A 40 23.71 -16.55 11.82
CA ASN A 40 23.82 -17.31 13.07
C ASN A 40 24.42 -18.72 12.88
N GLY A 41 25.35 -18.86 11.92
CA GLY A 41 25.97 -20.14 11.54
C GLY A 41 25.18 -20.99 10.54
N THR A 42 23.96 -20.60 10.17
CA THR A 42 23.17 -21.27 9.11
C THR A 42 23.60 -20.75 7.75
N GLU A 43 23.91 -21.65 6.82
CA GLU A 43 24.34 -21.31 5.45
C GLU A 43 23.15 -20.91 4.58
N ILE A 44 23.34 -19.84 3.80
CA ILE A 44 22.39 -19.39 2.76
C ILE A 44 22.96 -19.78 1.39
N PRO A 45 22.37 -20.76 0.69
CA PRO A 45 22.78 -21.10 -0.66
C PRO A 45 22.44 -20.00 -1.66
N MET A 46 23.32 -19.74 -2.60
CA MET A 46 23.13 -18.73 -3.65
C MET A 46 21.85 -18.96 -4.48
N GLY A 47 21.41 -20.21 -4.69
CA GLY A 47 20.18 -20.54 -5.39
C GLY A 47 18.93 -19.97 -4.71
N VAL A 48 18.90 -19.89 -3.37
CA VAL A 48 17.77 -19.28 -2.63
C VAL A 48 17.71 -17.77 -2.90
N VAL A 49 18.88 -17.12 -2.97
CA VAL A 49 18.95 -15.68 -3.29
C VAL A 49 18.64 -15.44 -4.76
N SER A 50 19.13 -16.31 -5.65
CA SER A 50 18.87 -16.22 -7.09
C SER A 50 17.37 -16.25 -7.41
N ILE A 51 16.62 -17.24 -6.90
CA ILE A 51 15.17 -17.32 -7.15
C ILE A 51 14.44 -16.09 -6.60
N ALA A 52 14.81 -15.61 -5.40
CA ALA A 52 14.23 -14.40 -4.81
C ALA A 52 14.47 -13.17 -5.68
N ALA A 53 15.72 -12.96 -6.12
CA ALA A 53 16.13 -11.82 -6.94
C ALA A 53 15.46 -11.82 -8.31
N ARG A 54 15.39 -12.99 -8.98
CA ARG A 54 14.78 -13.09 -10.30
C ARG A 54 13.26 -12.92 -10.26
N GLN A 55 12.62 -13.40 -9.20
CA GLN A 55 11.20 -13.13 -8.97
C GLN A 55 10.95 -11.63 -8.76
N GLN A 56 11.76 -10.97 -7.95
CA GLN A 56 11.66 -9.53 -7.71
C GLN A 56 11.91 -8.73 -9.00
N GLN A 57 12.95 -9.08 -9.77
CA GLN A 57 13.24 -8.48 -11.07
C GLN A 57 12.03 -8.58 -12.00
N ALA A 58 11.48 -9.78 -12.18
CA ALA A 58 10.36 -10.04 -13.07
C ALA A 58 9.07 -9.30 -12.63
N GLN A 59 8.82 -9.19 -11.32
CA GLN A 59 7.70 -8.41 -10.79
C GLN A 59 7.87 -6.92 -11.05
N MET A 60 9.07 -6.38 -10.86
CA MET A 60 9.35 -4.97 -11.10
C MET A 60 9.25 -4.63 -12.60
N ASP A 61 9.82 -5.46 -13.47
CA ASP A 61 9.71 -5.29 -14.91
C ASP A 61 8.24 -5.33 -15.39
N ALA A 62 7.43 -6.25 -14.83
CA ALA A 62 6.00 -6.34 -15.13
C ALA A 62 5.23 -5.11 -14.63
N LEU A 63 5.56 -4.60 -13.45
CA LEU A 63 4.96 -3.39 -12.89
C LEU A 63 5.24 -2.18 -13.80
N TYR A 64 6.50 -1.96 -14.15
CA TYR A 64 6.86 -0.84 -15.03
C TYR A 64 6.24 -0.96 -16.43
N ALA A 65 6.16 -2.17 -16.98
CA ALA A 65 5.49 -2.40 -18.27
C ALA A 65 4.00 -2.00 -18.21
N SER A 66 3.34 -2.17 -17.06
CA SER A 66 1.93 -1.81 -16.88
C SER A 66 1.66 -0.30 -16.94
N PHE A 67 2.66 0.54 -16.66
CA PHE A 67 2.55 2.00 -16.79
C PHE A 67 2.69 2.54 -18.22
N GLY A 68 2.72 1.68 -19.23
CA GLY A 68 2.54 2.06 -20.64
C GLY A 68 3.80 2.49 -21.40
N ASN A 69 4.98 2.38 -20.81
CA ASN A 69 6.25 2.82 -21.42
C ASN A 69 7.10 1.69 -22.03
N GLY A 70 6.55 0.48 -22.21
CA GLY A 70 7.34 -0.66 -22.69
C GLY A 70 8.31 -1.20 -21.63
N SER A 71 9.30 -1.99 -22.02
CA SER A 71 10.32 -2.48 -21.08
C SER A 71 11.18 -1.31 -20.60
N VAL A 72 11.18 -1.08 -19.29
CA VAL A 72 12.07 -0.09 -18.67
C VAL A 72 13.44 -0.73 -18.50
N ASN A 73 14.48 -0.03 -18.94
CA ASN A 73 15.86 -0.44 -18.77
C ASN A 73 16.46 0.41 -17.64
N ILE A 74 16.38 -0.11 -16.40
CA ILE A 74 16.88 0.58 -15.20
C ILE A 74 18.03 -0.16 -14.54
N TRP A 75 18.15 -1.48 -14.77
CA TRP A 75 19.05 -2.32 -14.00
C TRP A 75 20.53 -2.01 -14.21
N ASP A 76 20.90 -1.59 -15.44
CA ASP A 76 22.27 -1.17 -15.78
C ASP A 76 22.52 0.32 -15.51
N THR A 77 21.49 1.07 -15.05
CA THR A 77 21.62 2.48 -14.67
C THR A 77 22.34 2.61 -13.34
N VAL A 78 23.22 3.58 -13.21
CA VAL A 78 23.92 3.89 -11.96
C VAL A 78 22.92 4.41 -10.92
N ALA A 79 22.84 3.74 -9.79
CA ALA A 79 22.00 4.10 -8.66
C ALA A 79 22.71 5.03 -7.67
N ASP A 80 24.03 4.85 -7.53
CA ASP A 80 24.89 5.65 -6.67
C ASP A 80 26.08 6.19 -7.46
N GLU A 81 26.11 7.48 -7.72
CA GLU A 81 27.17 8.15 -8.49
C GLU A 81 28.54 8.10 -7.80
N GLU A 82 28.59 7.99 -6.47
CA GLU A 82 29.85 7.97 -5.72
C GLU A 82 30.56 6.62 -5.83
N SER A 83 29.84 5.52 -5.72
CA SER A 83 30.38 4.16 -5.84
C SER A 83 30.37 3.64 -7.28
N GLY A 84 29.51 4.20 -8.16
CA GLY A 84 29.25 3.69 -9.49
C GLY A 84 28.36 2.43 -9.49
N GLU A 85 27.74 2.09 -8.37
CA GLU A 85 26.87 0.94 -8.21
C GLU A 85 25.60 1.09 -9.06
N THR A 86 25.20 0.02 -9.76
CA THR A 86 23.97 0.00 -10.56
C THR A 86 22.75 -0.43 -9.73
N TYR A 87 21.54 -0.10 -10.23
CA TYR A 87 20.30 -0.60 -9.59
C TYR A 87 20.26 -2.14 -9.54
N GLY A 88 20.82 -2.83 -10.53
CA GLY A 88 20.90 -4.29 -10.52
C GLY A 88 21.81 -4.84 -9.42
N GLU A 89 22.95 -4.19 -9.17
CA GLU A 89 23.87 -4.57 -8.08
C GLU A 89 23.26 -4.26 -6.72
N GLN A 90 22.59 -3.11 -6.58
CA GLN A 90 21.85 -2.76 -5.38
C GLN A 90 20.72 -3.77 -5.10
N ALA A 91 19.92 -4.12 -6.13
CA ALA A 91 18.85 -5.11 -6.00
C ALA A 91 19.35 -6.48 -5.55
N ALA A 92 20.53 -6.92 -6.02
CA ALA A 92 21.15 -8.16 -5.56
C ALA A 92 21.50 -8.10 -4.06
N LYS A 93 22.08 -6.99 -3.58
CA LYS A 93 22.40 -6.78 -2.16
C LYS A 93 21.16 -6.71 -1.29
N ASP A 94 20.14 -5.95 -1.74
CA ASP A 94 18.88 -5.80 -1.01
C ASP A 94 18.13 -7.14 -0.92
N THR A 95 18.17 -7.95 -2.00
CA THR A 95 17.59 -9.29 -1.99
C THR A 95 18.32 -10.21 -1.01
N LEU A 96 19.65 -10.17 -0.96
CA LEU A 96 20.41 -10.94 0.03
C LEU A 96 19.99 -10.56 1.44
N LYS A 97 19.95 -9.25 1.76
CA LYS A 97 19.51 -8.75 3.07
C LYS A 97 18.08 -9.20 3.43
N GLN A 98 17.17 -9.22 2.45
CA GLN A 98 15.80 -9.75 2.66
C GLN A 98 15.81 -11.26 2.96
N VAL A 99 16.64 -12.04 2.25
CA VAL A 99 16.76 -13.48 2.51
C VAL A 99 17.39 -13.73 3.88
N GLU A 100 18.42 -12.99 4.26
CA GLU A 100 19.02 -13.02 5.61
C GLU A 100 17.97 -12.78 6.70
N LEU A 101 17.13 -11.76 6.52
CA LEU A 101 16.02 -11.48 7.44
C LEU A 101 15.00 -12.63 7.50
N MET A 102 14.70 -13.29 6.38
CA MET A 102 13.79 -14.45 6.40
C MET A 102 14.37 -15.62 7.20
N TYR A 103 15.68 -15.88 7.15
CA TYR A 103 16.34 -16.86 7.99
C TYR A 103 16.26 -16.47 9.47
N ILE A 104 16.48 -15.20 9.81
CA ILE A 104 16.31 -14.71 11.19
C ILE A 104 14.87 -14.86 11.67
N MET A 105 13.87 -14.56 10.82
CA MET A 105 12.47 -14.77 11.14
C MET A 105 12.16 -16.24 11.42
N LYS A 106 12.70 -17.16 10.64
CA LYS A 106 12.56 -18.60 10.88
C LYS A 106 13.18 -19.00 12.24
N ASP A 107 14.37 -18.50 12.57
CA ASP A 107 15.01 -18.76 13.86
C ASP A 107 14.19 -18.24 15.04
N LYS A 108 13.51 -17.10 14.88
CA LYS A 108 12.70 -16.46 15.93
C LYS A 108 11.24 -16.93 15.94
N ALA A 109 10.81 -17.73 14.98
CA ALA A 109 9.40 -18.11 14.79
C ALA A 109 8.79 -18.76 16.05
N ALA A 110 9.56 -19.60 16.75
CA ALA A 110 9.09 -20.26 17.98
C ALA A 110 8.76 -19.26 19.10
N ASP A 111 9.51 -18.15 19.22
CA ASP A 111 9.26 -17.09 20.21
C ASP A 111 7.90 -16.42 19.98
N TYR A 112 7.49 -16.32 18.72
CA TYR A 112 6.22 -15.75 18.26
C TYR A 112 5.10 -16.80 18.09
N LYS A 113 5.35 -18.07 18.45
CA LYS A 113 4.39 -19.18 18.27
C LYS A 113 3.98 -19.36 16.81
N VAL A 114 4.89 -19.05 15.91
CA VAL A 114 4.75 -19.27 14.48
C VAL A 114 5.44 -20.60 14.13
N GLU A 115 4.76 -21.43 13.38
CA GLU A 115 5.26 -22.72 12.91
C GLU A 115 4.86 -22.97 11.47
N VAL A 116 5.65 -23.78 10.77
CA VAL A 116 5.28 -24.42 9.50
C VAL A 116 4.78 -25.80 9.87
N THR A 117 3.52 -26.11 9.53
CA THR A 117 2.88 -27.39 9.88
C THR A 117 3.22 -28.48 8.86
N GLU A 118 2.96 -29.74 9.20
CA GLU A 118 3.12 -30.87 8.25
C GLU A 118 2.27 -30.68 6.97
N GLU A 119 1.11 -30.02 7.06
CA GLU A 119 0.27 -29.68 5.89
C GLU A 119 0.96 -28.63 5.02
N ASP A 120 1.57 -27.61 5.64
CA ASP A 120 2.36 -26.60 4.93
C ASP A 120 3.58 -27.24 4.23
N GLU A 121 4.33 -28.08 4.92
CA GLU A 121 5.50 -28.78 4.36
C GLU A 121 5.13 -29.57 3.11
N LYS A 122 3.99 -30.26 3.15
CA LYS A 122 3.47 -31.00 2.01
C LYS A 122 3.10 -30.07 0.85
N ALA A 123 2.37 -28.98 1.14
CA ALA A 123 2.00 -27.99 0.14
C ALA A 123 3.23 -27.29 -0.48
N ILE A 124 4.24 -26.99 0.33
CA ILE A 124 5.52 -26.45 -0.11
C ILE A 124 6.26 -27.43 -1.04
N ALA A 125 6.31 -28.71 -0.68
CA ALA A 125 6.95 -29.73 -1.51
C ALA A 125 6.23 -29.91 -2.86
N GLU A 126 4.90 -29.92 -2.86
CA GLU A 126 4.08 -29.99 -4.08
C GLU A 126 4.30 -28.75 -4.96
N ALA A 127 4.35 -27.55 -4.36
CA ALA A 127 4.58 -26.30 -5.09
C ALA A 127 6.00 -26.22 -5.66
N ALA A 128 7.02 -26.66 -4.93
CA ALA A 128 8.39 -26.69 -5.42
C ALA A 128 8.54 -27.65 -6.63
N LYS A 129 7.94 -28.83 -6.54
CA LYS A 129 7.91 -29.77 -7.65
C LYS A 129 7.20 -29.19 -8.87
N ALA A 130 6.03 -28.57 -8.67
CA ALA A 130 5.27 -27.91 -9.74
C ALA A 130 6.08 -26.77 -10.38
N PHE A 131 6.84 -26.00 -9.60
CA PHE A 131 7.74 -24.98 -10.11
C PHE A 131 8.82 -25.57 -11.02
N MET A 132 9.47 -26.66 -10.60
CA MET A 132 10.49 -27.33 -11.40
C MET A 132 9.92 -27.89 -12.71
N GLU A 133 8.70 -28.45 -12.69
CA GLU A 133 8.03 -29.02 -13.85
C GLU A 133 7.49 -27.96 -14.83
N ALA A 134 7.10 -26.80 -14.32
CA ALA A 134 6.52 -25.71 -15.12
C ALA A 134 7.57 -24.87 -15.85
N ASN A 135 8.84 -24.90 -15.41
CA ASN A 135 9.92 -24.14 -15.99
C ASN A 135 10.81 -25.01 -16.90
N SER A 136 11.37 -24.41 -17.94
CA SER A 136 12.31 -25.11 -18.83
C SER A 136 13.62 -25.46 -18.11
N GLU A 137 14.30 -26.51 -18.58
CA GLU A 137 15.63 -26.88 -18.05
C GLU A 137 16.60 -25.69 -18.15
N GLU A 138 16.57 -24.92 -19.24
CA GLU A 138 17.37 -23.72 -19.44
C GLU A 138 17.09 -22.66 -18.36
N THR A 139 15.81 -22.40 -18.06
CA THR A 139 15.41 -21.46 -17.00
C THR A 139 15.92 -21.92 -15.62
N ILE A 140 15.80 -23.20 -15.32
CA ILE A 140 16.28 -23.78 -14.05
C ILE A 140 17.80 -23.71 -13.95
N GLU A 141 18.53 -23.98 -15.06
CA GLU A 141 19.98 -23.84 -15.10
C GLU A 141 20.43 -22.37 -14.91
N GLU A 142 19.72 -21.41 -15.50
CA GLU A 142 20.02 -19.98 -15.35
C GLU A 142 19.69 -19.46 -13.95
N LEU A 143 18.60 -19.92 -13.33
CA LEU A 143 18.30 -19.66 -11.93
C LEU A 143 19.34 -20.31 -11.02
N SER A 144 19.99 -21.38 -11.50
CA SER A 144 20.94 -22.21 -10.76
C SER A 144 20.36 -22.74 -9.44
N VAL A 145 19.12 -23.28 -9.51
CA VAL A 145 18.38 -23.75 -8.33
C VAL A 145 18.13 -25.24 -8.37
N THR A 146 18.00 -25.83 -7.21
CA THR A 146 17.51 -27.19 -6.98
C THR A 146 16.10 -27.14 -6.40
N GLU A 147 15.34 -28.26 -6.53
CA GLU A 147 14.01 -28.38 -5.91
C GLU A 147 14.05 -28.10 -4.40
N GLU A 148 15.12 -28.54 -3.72
CA GLU A 148 15.29 -28.30 -2.28
C GLU A 148 15.47 -26.82 -1.94
N GLN A 149 16.19 -26.07 -2.78
CA GLN A 149 16.34 -24.61 -2.60
C GLN A 149 15.04 -23.88 -2.88
N VAL A 150 14.23 -24.36 -3.82
CA VAL A 150 12.86 -23.85 -4.05
C VAL A 150 11.99 -24.11 -2.82
N LYS A 151 12.03 -25.32 -2.24
CA LYS A 151 11.33 -25.62 -0.97
C LYS A 151 11.76 -24.69 0.15
N THR A 152 13.08 -24.53 0.33
CA THR A 152 13.64 -23.61 1.34
C THR A 152 13.09 -22.18 1.14
N TYR A 153 13.11 -21.68 -0.08
CA TYR A 153 12.58 -20.35 -0.37
C TYR A 153 11.08 -20.21 -0.03
N LEU A 154 10.27 -21.22 -0.40
CA LEU A 154 8.83 -21.23 -0.07
C LEU A 154 8.55 -21.30 1.42
N GLU A 155 9.32 -22.11 2.14
CA GLU A 155 9.26 -22.19 3.60
C GLU A 155 9.57 -20.83 4.24
N LEU A 156 10.67 -20.20 3.82
CA LEU A 156 11.06 -18.87 4.29
C LEU A 156 9.99 -17.81 4.01
N GLN A 157 9.36 -17.84 2.83
CA GLN A 157 8.25 -16.96 2.51
C GLN A 157 7.03 -17.20 3.42
N THR A 158 6.77 -18.45 3.78
CA THR A 158 5.70 -18.81 4.72
C THR A 158 5.98 -18.24 6.11
N TYR A 159 7.23 -18.39 6.60
CA TYR A 159 7.65 -17.76 7.86
C TYR A 159 7.55 -16.25 7.80
N LYS A 160 8.05 -15.61 6.74
CA LYS A 160 7.98 -14.15 6.56
C LYS A 160 6.55 -13.62 6.67
N GLN A 161 5.60 -14.28 5.98
CA GLN A 161 4.20 -13.87 6.01
C GLN A 161 3.58 -14.01 7.40
N ARG A 162 3.80 -15.13 8.08
CA ARG A 162 3.24 -15.40 9.41
C ARG A 162 3.89 -14.55 10.49
N MET A 163 5.20 -14.34 10.38
CA MET A 163 5.96 -13.48 11.31
C MET A 163 5.56 -12.02 11.18
N TYR A 164 5.23 -11.55 9.96
CA TYR A 164 4.71 -10.19 9.78
C TYR A 164 3.48 -9.94 10.66
N ASP A 165 2.47 -10.81 10.57
CA ASP A 165 1.26 -10.69 11.36
C ASP A 165 1.54 -10.84 12.87
N ALA A 166 2.40 -11.79 13.25
CA ALA A 166 2.73 -12.05 14.65
C ALA A 166 3.43 -10.86 15.28
N VAL A 167 4.42 -10.28 14.63
CA VAL A 167 5.15 -9.09 15.11
C VAL A 167 4.25 -7.86 15.16
N MET A 168 3.45 -7.64 14.12
CA MET A 168 2.47 -6.53 14.08
C MET A 168 1.46 -6.60 15.23
N ASN A 169 1.06 -7.82 15.62
CA ASN A 169 0.12 -8.03 16.73
C ASN A 169 0.74 -7.85 18.12
N GLU A 170 2.06 -7.90 18.25
CA GLU A 170 2.75 -7.56 19.51
C GLU A 170 2.86 -6.06 19.75
N ALA A 171 2.72 -5.25 18.70
CA ALA A 171 2.80 -3.80 18.81
C ALA A 171 1.69 -3.27 19.74
N LYS A 172 2.09 -2.69 20.87
CA LYS A 172 1.19 -1.97 21.77
C LYS A 172 1.04 -0.54 21.25
N VAL A 173 0.03 -0.37 20.41
CA VAL A 173 -0.25 0.92 19.77
C VAL A 173 -1.37 1.61 20.54
N GLU A 174 -1.13 2.85 20.96
CA GLU A 174 -2.13 3.74 21.52
C GLU A 174 -2.29 4.95 20.60
N VAL A 175 -3.52 5.23 20.19
CA VAL A 175 -3.88 6.44 19.44
C VAL A 175 -4.88 7.22 20.26
N THR A 176 -4.51 8.42 20.65
CA THR A 176 -5.35 9.31 21.44
C THR A 176 -6.47 9.93 20.60
N ASP A 177 -7.53 10.40 21.27
CA ASP A 177 -8.58 11.16 20.59
C ASP A 177 -8.06 12.47 19.99
N GLU A 178 -7.09 13.11 20.65
CA GLU A 178 -6.45 14.34 20.16
C GLU A 178 -5.76 14.13 18.81
N GLU A 179 -5.17 12.95 18.58
CA GLU A 179 -4.49 12.60 17.32
C GLU A 179 -5.47 12.13 16.23
N ALA A 180 -6.55 11.47 16.62
CA ALA A 180 -7.46 10.80 15.70
C ALA A 180 -8.68 11.63 15.31
N ASN A 181 -9.19 12.53 16.21
CA ASN A 181 -10.41 13.25 15.94
C ASN A 181 -10.30 14.13 14.71
N GLN A 182 -11.22 13.94 13.77
CA GLN A 182 -11.29 14.66 12.51
C GLN A 182 -12.53 15.54 12.45
N SER A 183 -12.33 16.76 11.97
CA SER A 183 -13.41 17.62 11.49
C SER A 183 -13.53 17.50 9.98
N SER A 184 -14.73 17.66 9.43
CA SER A 184 -14.95 17.69 7.97
C SER A 184 -15.49 19.05 7.53
N PHE A 185 -15.11 19.46 6.33
CA PHE A 185 -15.50 20.74 5.76
C PHE A 185 -15.66 20.67 4.25
N THR A 186 -16.40 21.61 3.70
CA THR A 186 -16.53 21.84 2.25
C THR A 186 -15.88 23.17 1.91
N TYR A 187 -15.15 23.20 0.80
CA TYR A 187 -14.45 24.42 0.39
C TYR A 187 -14.42 24.57 -1.13
N VAL A 188 -14.33 25.82 -1.58
CA VAL A 188 -13.91 26.20 -2.92
C VAL A 188 -12.58 26.90 -2.81
N SER A 189 -11.60 26.48 -3.60
CA SER A 189 -10.29 27.15 -3.71
C SER A 189 -10.20 27.85 -5.07
N VAL A 190 -9.91 29.13 -5.03
CA VAL A 190 -9.67 29.97 -6.23
C VAL A 190 -8.20 30.32 -6.26
N SER A 191 -7.41 29.52 -7.00
CA SER A 191 -5.95 29.67 -7.06
C SER A 191 -5.53 30.95 -7.78
N THR A 192 -4.56 31.64 -7.20
CA THR A 192 -3.82 32.75 -7.81
C THR A 192 -2.38 32.38 -8.15
N SER A 193 -2.04 31.08 -8.06
CA SER A 193 -0.74 30.56 -8.46
C SER A 193 -0.71 30.34 -9.97
N GLY A 194 0.28 30.91 -10.66
CA GLY A 194 0.50 30.78 -12.09
C GLY A 194 1.50 31.84 -12.56
N GLU A 195 2.50 31.44 -13.35
CA GLU A 195 3.56 32.34 -13.83
C GLU A 195 3.05 33.47 -14.73
N ASP A 196 1.88 33.28 -15.39
CA ASP A 196 1.31 34.22 -16.35
C ASP A 196 0.15 35.07 -15.79
N LEU A 197 -0.18 34.98 -14.48
CA LEU A 197 -1.28 35.75 -13.89
C LEU A 197 -0.91 37.19 -13.64
N THR A 198 -1.65 38.13 -14.27
CA THR A 198 -1.53 39.55 -14.01
C THR A 198 -2.23 39.94 -12.73
N GLU A 199 -1.94 41.15 -12.20
CA GLU A 199 -2.62 41.71 -11.03
C GLU A 199 -4.14 41.90 -11.28
N ASP A 200 -4.53 42.19 -12.52
CA ASP A 200 -5.96 42.31 -12.89
C ASP A 200 -6.61 40.93 -12.85
N ASP A 201 -5.92 39.84 -13.26
CA ASP A 201 -6.42 38.47 -13.16
C ASP A 201 -6.60 38.07 -11.69
N LYS A 202 -5.63 38.34 -10.84
CA LYS A 202 -5.73 38.07 -9.41
C LYS A 202 -6.91 38.81 -8.77
N LYS A 203 -7.10 40.09 -9.15
CA LYS A 203 -8.23 40.88 -8.70
C LYS A 203 -9.55 40.27 -9.13
N LYS A 204 -9.68 39.86 -10.40
CA LYS A 204 -10.87 39.19 -10.93
C LYS A 204 -11.15 37.88 -10.16
N LYS A 205 -10.12 37.11 -9.88
CA LYS A 205 -10.24 35.87 -9.09
C LYS A 205 -10.72 36.15 -7.65
N LYS A 206 -10.24 37.24 -7.03
CA LYS A 206 -10.74 37.68 -5.73
C LYS A 206 -12.22 38.05 -5.77
N GLU A 207 -12.64 38.77 -6.81
CA GLU A 207 -14.04 39.17 -7.00
C GLU A 207 -14.93 37.94 -7.21
N GLN A 208 -14.48 36.94 -7.98
CA GLN A 208 -15.18 35.68 -8.19
C GLN A 208 -15.29 34.86 -6.87
N ALA A 209 -14.21 34.75 -6.09
CA ALA A 209 -14.25 34.08 -4.80
C ALA A 209 -15.19 34.79 -3.81
N GLN A 210 -15.19 36.12 -3.81
CA GLN A 210 -16.11 36.93 -3.00
C GLN A 210 -17.57 36.71 -3.43
N GLU A 211 -17.85 36.66 -4.72
CA GLU A 211 -19.19 36.39 -5.25
C GLU A 211 -19.70 35.02 -4.81
N ILE A 212 -18.83 33.97 -4.82
CA ILE A 212 -19.19 32.66 -4.30
C ILE A 212 -19.55 32.75 -2.82
N LEU A 213 -18.71 33.42 -2.01
CA LEU A 213 -18.97 33.59 -0.58
C LEU A 213 -20.28 34.30 -0.32
N ASP A 214 -20.57 35.40 -1.04
CA ASP A 214 -21.77 36.23 -0.84
C ASP A 214 -23.04 35.42 -1.19
N LYS A 215 -23.04 34.67 -2.30
CA LYS A 215 -24.13 33.77 -2.68
C LYS A 215 -24.33 32.65 -1.65
N MET A 216 -23.24 32.06 -1.14
CA MET A 216 -23.32 31.06 -0.10
C MET A 216 -23.80 31.59 1.24
N LYS A 217 -23.59 32.88 1.54
CA LYS A 217 -24.17 33.54 2.72
C LYS A 217 -25.68 33.76 2.62
N GLU A 218 -26.20 33.91 1.40
CA GLU A 218 -27.66 34.01 1.16
C GLU A 218 -28.34 32.65 1.39
N ASP A 219 -27.67 31.56 1.04
CA ASP A 219 -28.11 30.19 1.33
C ASP A 219 -26.95 29.33 1.86
N PRO A 220 -26.66 29.39 3.18
CA PRO A 220 -25.54 28.67 3.78
C PRO A 220 -25.63 27.14 3.68
N THR A 221 -26.82 26.60 3.40
CA THR A 221 -27.06 25.15 3.26
C THR A 221 -27.04 24.68 1.81
N GLY A 222 -27.00 25.59 0.86
CA GLY A 222 -26.99 25.36 -0.57
C GLY A 222 -25.80 24.52 -1.05
N ASP A 223 -25.89 24.01 -2.27
CA ASP A 223 -24.82 23.29 -2.93
C ASP A 223 -23.71 24.26 -3.35
N MET A 224 -22.61 24.24 -2.59
CA MET A 224 -21.46 25.12 -2.84
C MET A 224 -20.83 24.85 -4.23
N SER A 225 -20.91 23.61 -4.76
CA SER A 225 -20.38 23.29 -6.09
C SER A 225 -21.23 23.89 -7.21
N GLU A 226 -22.56 23.89 -7.07
CA GLU A 226 -23.44 24.55 -8.02
C GLU A 226 -23.23 26.06 -8.03
N VAL A 227 -23.10 26.68 -6.83
CA VAL A 227 -22.84 28.11 -6.69
C VAL A 227 -21.48 28.48 -7.29
N ALA A 228 -20.43 27.69 -7.05
CA ALA A 228 -19.10 27.94 -7.61
C ALA A 228 -19.11 27.85 -9.15
N LYS A 229 -19.70 26.81 -9.72
CA LYS A 229 -19.82 26.63 -11.16
C LYS A 229 -20.66 27.73 -11.84
N ALA A 230 -21.63 28.29 -11.15
CA ALA A 230 -22.42 29.42 -11.67
C ALA A 230 -21.62 30.73 -11.77
N VAL A 231 -20.50 30.84 -11.03
CA VAL A 231 -19.56 31.98 -11.12
C VAL A 231 -18.51 31.71 -12.20
N ASP A 232 -17.98 30.49 -12.23
CA ASP A 232 -17.02 30.05 -13.25
C ASP A 232 -17.12 28.51 -13.36
N GLU A 233 -17.30 27.97 -14.57
CA GLU A 233 -17.46 26.52 -14.83
C GLU A 233 -16.24 25.69 -14.36
N SER A 234 -15.08 26.30 -14.24
CA SER A 234 -13.87 25.65 -13.75
C SER A 234 -13.81 25.47 -12.22
N TYR A 235 -14.68 26.14 -11.48
CA TYR A 235 -14.73 26.06 -10.03
C TYR A 235 -15.65 24.93 -9.56
N SER A 236 -15.23 24.22 -8.55
CA SER A 236 -16.04 23.19 -7.87
C SER A 236 -15.71 23.17 -6.38
N ALA A 237 -16.71 22.77 -5.60
CA ALA A 237 -16.47 22.52 -4.19
C ALA A 237 -15.87 21.14 -3.99
N LEU A 238 -14.95 21.07 -3.02
CA LEU A 238 -14.31 19.83 -2.55
C LEU A 238 -14.64 19.64 -1.07
N THR A 239 -14.64 18.40 -0.63
CA THR A 239 -14.75 18.06 0.79
C THR A 239 -13.39 17.62 1.30
N GLY A 240 -13.03 18.11 2.47
CA GLY A 240 -11.79 17.78 3.14
C GLY A 240 -12.03 17.42 4.60
N THR A 241 -11.01 16.82 5.20
CA THR A 241 -10.95 16.53 6.64
C THR A 241 -9.63 17.07 7.22
N PHE A 242 -9.66 17.43 8.48
CA PHE A 242 -8.47 17.88 9.20
C PHE A 242 -8.53 17.45 10.67
N THR A 243 -7.37 17.30 11.31
CA THR A 243 -7.31 16.98 12.73
C THR A 243 -7.89 18.13 13.56
N THR A 244 -8.94 17.81 14.34
CA THR A 244 -9.72 18.80 15.09
C THR A 244 -8.85 19.58 16.06
N ALA A 245 -7.96 18.90 16.80
CA ALA A 245 -6.99 19.52 17.66
C ALA A 245 -5.88 20.20 16.85
N GLU A 246 -5.38 21.32 17.36
CA GLU A 246 -4.21 21.97 16.78
C GLU A 246 -2.96 21.12 17.05
N SER A 247 -2.19 20.84 16.02
CA SER A 247 -0.92 20.12 16.17
C SER A 247 0.11 20.99 16.86
N LYS A 248 0.90 20.36 17.75
CA LYS A 248 2.08 21.00 18.33
C LYS A 248 3.22 21.13 17.31
N ASP A 249 3.11 20.42 16.21
CA ASP A 249 4.05 20.39 15.10
C ASP A 249 3.38 21.10 13.91
N GLU A 250 3.61 22.40 13.81
CA GLU A 250 2.96 23.29 12.82
C GLU A 250 3.13 22.79 11.39
N ASP A 251 4.26 22.09 11.09
CA ASP A 251 4.55 21.58 9.76
C ASP A 251 3.64 20.41 9.35
N LYS A 252 3.06 19.68 10.30
CA LYS A 252 2.21 18.52 9.99
C LYS A 252 0.77 18.90 9.67
N ASP A 253 0.23 19.92 10.32
CA ASP A 253 -1.16 20.36 10.08
C ASP A 253 -1.30 21.12 8.76
N SER A 254 -0.27 21.91 8.38
CA SER A 254 -0.27 22.72 7.16
C SER A 254 0.10 21.95 5.88
N ALA A 255 0.41 20.64 5.99
CA ALA A 255 0.85 19.84 4.84
C ALA A 255 -0.20 19.74 3.72
N TYR A 256 -1.48 19.81 4.04
CA TYR A 256 -2.59 19.66 3.08
C TYR A 256 -3.41 20.92 2.88
N TYR A 257 -3.54 21.75 3.90
CA TYR A 257 -4.34 22.97 3.87
C TYR A 257 -3.57 24.13 4.49
N PRO A 258 -3.70 25.35 3.95
CA PRO A 258 -3.08 26.54 4.53
C PRO A 258 -3.51 26.75 6.00
N LYS A 259 -2.58 27.19 6.81
CA LYS A 259 -2.81 27.44 8.25
C LYS A 259 -3.98 28.40 8.46
N GLU A 260 -4.09 29.43 7.65
CA GLU A 260 -5.16 30.45 7.70
C GLU A 260 -6.54 29.79 7.53
N VAL A 261 -6.65 28.77 6.68
CA VAL A 261 -7.89 28.01 6.46
C VAL A 261 -8.22 27.18 7.70
N LEU A 262 -7.24 26.47 8.25
CA LEU A 262 -7.43 25.61 9.43
C LEU A 262 -7.78 26.43 10.68
N ASP A 263 -7.16 27.59 10.88
CA ASP A 263 -7.43 28.46 12.02
C ASP A 263 -8.87 28.98 11.99
N VAL A 264 -9.37 29.38 10.80
CA VAL A 264 -10.77 29.78 10.64
C VAL A 264 -11.69 28.60 10.91
N LEU A 265 -11.45 27.41 10.30
CA LEU A 265 -12.29 26.23 10.46
C LEU A 265 -12.42 25.79 11.93
N ARG A 266 -11.33 25.85 12.71
CA ARG A 266 -11.34 25.50 14.14
C ARG A 266 -12.24 26.43 14.97
N GLY A 267 -12.40 27.68 14.53
CA GLY A 267 -13.27 28.69 15.16
C GLY A 267 -14.75 28.52 14.84
N LEU A 268 -15.12 27.85 13.75
CA LEU A 268 -16.49 27.70 13.28
C LEU A 268 -17.29 26.71 14.11
N LYS A 269 -18.62 26.88 14.11
CA LYS A 269 -19.58 25.89 14.57
C LYS A 269 -19.94 24.94 13.43
N GLU A 270 -20.45 23.77 13.77
CA GLU A 270 -20.96 22.83 12.80
C GLU A 270 -22.02 23.45 11.89
N GLY A 271 -21.87 23.27 10.59
CA GLY A 271 -22.71 23.86 9.54
C GLY A 271 -22.39 25.33 9.22
N GLU A 272 -21.48 25.97 9.94
CA GLU A 272 -21.19 27.41 9.79
C GLU A 272 -20.23 27.67 8.63
N MET A 273 -20.52 28.75 7.87
CA MET A 273 -19.65 29.31 6.84
C MET A 273 -18.63 30.27 7.45
N ALA A 274 -17.44 30.35 6.86
CA ALA A 274 -16.53 31.43 7.18
C ALA A 274 -17.18 32.79 6.94
N PRO A 275 -17.07 33.76 7.90
CA PRO A 275 -17.72 35.05 7.75
C PRO A 275 -17.07 35.93 6.67
N GLU A 276 -15.80 35.67 6.36
CA GLU A 276 -15.01 36.44 5.41
C GLU A 276 -14.25 35.49 4.46
N LEU A 277 -13.86 36.03 3.30
CA LEU A 277 -13.01 35.32 2.35
C LEU A 277 -11.63 35.07 2.98
N ILE A 278 -11.16 33.85 2.95
CA ILE A 278 -9.84 33.51 3.47
C ILE A 278 -8.81 33.71 2.36
N GLU A 279 -7.88 34.57 2.59
CA GLU A 279 -6.76 34.88 1.70
C GLU A 279 -5.50 34.14 2.14
N THR A 280 -4.84 33.52 1.20
CA THR A 280 -3.59 32.78 1.41
C THR A 280 -2.58 33.13 0.33
N ASP A 281 -1.33 32.73 0.48
CA ASP A 281 -0.29 32.97 -0.53
C ASP A 281 -0.62 32.32 -1.90
N THR A 282 -1.46 31.30 -1.94
CA THR A 282 -1.79 30.53 -3.14
C THR A 282 -3.16 30.84 -3.72
N GLY A 283 -3.96 31.68 -3.06
CA GLY A 283 -5.30 32.03 -3.53
C GLY A 283 -6.31 32.29 -2.43
N TYR A 284 -7.58 32.14 -2.76
CA TYR A 284 -8.72 32.44 -1.92
C TYR A 284 -9.52 31.19 -1.60
N TYR A 285 -10.04 31.09 -0.36
CA TYR A 285 -10.85 29.97 0.09
C TYR A 285 -12.20 30.45 0.61
N VAL A 286 -13.26 29.78 0.16
CA VAL A 286 -14.61 29.86 0.72
C VAL A 286 -14.86 28.54 1.41
N VAL A 287 -15.12 28.52 2.71
CA VAL A 287 -15.21 27.30 3.49
C VAL A 287 -16.49 27.24 4.34
N ARG A 288 -16.99 26.02 4.54
CA ARG A 288 -18.06 25.67 5.48
C ARG A 288 -17.62 24.46 6.30
N LEU A 289 -17.66 24.58 7.63
CA LEU A 289 -17.44 23.44 8.52
C LEU A 289 -18.66 22.52 8.47
N ASN A 290 -18.51 21.30 8.01
CA ASN A 290 -19.62 20.35 7.91
C ASN A 290 -19.90 19.69 9.28
N LYS A 291 -18.86 19.10 9.87
CA LYS A 291 -18.92 18.45 11.17
C LYS A 291 -17.71 18.82 12.02
N LYS A 292 -17.93 19.14 13.26
CA LYS A 292 -16.85 19.41 14.22
C LYS A 292 -16.16 18.12 14.67
N LEU A 293 -16.93 17.03 14.71
CA LEU A 293 -16.41 15.67 14.89
C LEU A 293 -17.05 14.77 13.82
N ASP A 294 -16.25 14.38 12.84
CA ASP A 294 -16.66 13.41 11.83
C ASP A 294 -16.24 12.02 12.27
N GLU A 295 -17.22 11.20 12.72
CA GLU A 295 -16.96 9.88 13.29
C GLU A 295 -16.32 8.92 12.29
N GLU A 296 -16.73 8.98 11.01
CA GLU A 296 -16.19 8.10 9.96
C GLU A 296 -14.75 8.49 9.63
N ALA A 297 -14.48 9.77 9.42
CA ALA A 297 -13.14 10.28 9.18
C ALA A 297 -12.23 10.02 10.40
N THR A 298 -12.75 10.20 11.63
CA THR A 298 -12.02 9.91 12.87
C THR A 298 -11.64 8.44 12.97
N LYS A 299 -12.59 7.53 12.66
CA LYS A 299 -12.32 6.08 12.63
C LYS A 299 -11.24 5.73 11.62
N SER A 300 -11.35 6.24 10.39
CA SER A 300 -10.36 6.01 9.33
C SER A 300 -8.98 6.55 9.72
N LYS A 301 -8.92 7.72 10.32
CA LYS A 301 -7.66 8.31 10.81
C LYS A 301 -7.03 7.48 11.91
N ARG A 302 -7.84 6.99 12.87
CA ARG A 302 -7.38 6.11 13.95
C ARG A 302 -6.79 4.82 13.39
N GLU A 303 -7.51 4.14 12.49
CA GLU A 303 -7.04 2.91 11.83
C GLU A 303 -5.75 3.14 11.05
N SER A 304 -5.62 4.28 10.37
CA SER A 304 -4.41 4.67 9.66
C SER A 304 -3.21 4.86 10.60
N LEU A 305 -3.41 5.60 11.71
CA LEU A 305 -2.34 5.84 12.70
C LEU A 305 -1.93 4.54 13.41
N GLU A 306 -2.90 3.67 13.73
CA GLU A 306 -2.61 2.35 14.30
C GLU A 306 -1.79 1.49 13.35
N SER A 307 -2.15 1.47 12.06
CA SER A 307 -1.43 0.73 11.03
C SER A 307 -0.01 1.27 10.84
N GLU A 308 0.14 2.58 10.76
CA GLU A 308 1.44 3.25 10.64
C GLU A 308 2.36 2.90 11.82
N ARG A 309 1.87 3.00 13.05
CA ARG A 309 2.63 2.69 14.27
C ARG A 309 3.01 1.21 14.37
N LYS A 310 2.10 0.31 13.96
CA LYS A 310 2.41 -1.12 13.87
C LYS A 310 3.48 -1.41 12.83
N THR A 311 3.37 -0.79 11.65
CA THR A 311 4.38 -0.92 10.59
C THR A 311 5.74 -0.40 11.06
N LYS A 312 5.77 0.74 11.73
CA LYS A 312 7.00 1.27 12.33
C LYS A 312 7.61 0.30 13.35
N TYR A 313 6.78 -0.24 14.24
CA TYR A 313 7.23 -1.24 15.22
C TYR A 313 7.82 -2.49 14.53
N TYR A 314 7.17 -2.97 13.47
CA TYR A 314 7.66 -4.09 12.68
C TYR A 314 9.03 -3.78 12.06
N THR A 315 9.17 -2.61 11.42
CA THR A 315 10.42 -2.18 10.81
C THR A 315 11.55 -2.09 11.84
N GLU A 316 11.34 -1.37 12.94
CA GLU A 316 12.33 -1.22 14.02
C GLU A 316 12.71 -2.57 14.64
N THR A 317 11.75 -3.48 14.80
CA THR A 317 11.98 -4.81 15.34
C THR A 317 12.83 -5.66 14.40
N THR A 318 12.52 -5.64 13.10
CA THR A 318 13.25 -6.44 12.10
C THR A 318 14.63 -5.87 11.80
N GLU A 319 14.80 -4.56 11.81
CA GLU A 319 16.12 -3.91 11.72
C GLU A 319 17.01 -4.30 12.90
N LYS A 320 16.47 -4.27 14.12
CA LYS A 320 17.20 -4.72 15.29
C LYS A 320 17.59 -6.20 15.22
N TRP A 321 16.74 -7.06 14.67
CA TRP A 321 17.10 -8.47 14.49
C TRP A 321 18.27 -8.65 13.52
N LEU A 322 18.31 -7.85 12.45
CA LEU A 322 19.44 -7.84 11.52
C LEU A 322 20.74 -7.34 12.19
N GLU A 323 20.64 -6.29 13.03
CA GLU A 323 21.79 -5.76 13.78
C GLU A 323 22.34 -6.75 14.81
N ASP A 324 21.44 -7.48 15.50
CA ASP A 324 21.80 -8.43 16.55
C ASP A 324 22.31 -9.78 16.01
N ALA A 325 22.05 -10.10 14.73
CA ALA A 325 22.42 -11.38 14.12
C ALA A 325 23.90 -11.43 13.70
N GLU A 326 24.52 -12.61 13.83
CA GLU A 326 25.85 -12.85 13.27
C GLU A 326 25.73 -13.15 11.78
N ILE A 327 25.92 -12.13 10.92
CA ILE A 327 25.85 -12.24 9.47
C ILE A 327 27.24 -12.16 8.86
N LYS A 328 27.55 -13.10 7.94
CA LYS A 328 28.78 -13.10 7.15
C LYS A 328 28.45 -13.33 5.70
N ALA A 329 28.55 -12.30 4.86
CA ALA A 329 28.32 -12.37 3.43
C ALA A 329 29.61 -12.64 2.65
N ASP A 330 29.53 -13.45 1.59
CA ASP A 330 30.58 -13.60 0.58
C ASP A 330 30.22 -12.76 -0.65
N ASN A 331 30.71 -11.54 -0.70
CA ASN A 331 30.46 -10.61 -1.80
C ASN A 331 30.97 -11.16 -3.14
N LYS A 332 31.99 -12.02 -3.17
CA LYS A 332 32.47 -12.61 -4.43
C LYS A 332 31.50 -13.63 -5.02
N VAL A 333 30.74 -14.30 -4.15
CA VAL A 333 29.66 -15.19 -4.58
C VAL A 333 28.47 -14.33 -5.02
N LEU A 334 28.10 -13.30 -4.23
CA LEU A 334 26.99 -12.41 -4.58
C LEU A 334 27.20 -11.72 -5.93
N GLU A 335 28.40 -11.23 -6.23
CA GLU A 335 28.76 -10.60 -7.50
C GLU A 335 28.55 -11.49 -8.74
N THR A 336 28.36 -12.81 -8.56
CA THR A 336 28.00 -13.71 -9.67
C THR A 336 26.53 -13.60 -10.07
N LEU A 337 25.66 -13.01 -9.21
CA LEU A 337 24.27 -12.73 -9.53
C LEU A 337 24.18 -11.38 -10.27
N LYS A 338 24.06 -11.44 -11.59
CA LYS A 338 23.93 -10.24 -12.43
C LYS A 338 22.48 -9.96 -12.75
N ILE A 339 21.93 -8.88 -12.19
CA ILE A 339 20.60 -8.35 -12.54
C ILE A 339 20.84 -7.22 -13.52
N THR A 340 20.46 -7.41 -14.79
CA THR A 340 20.78 -6.51 -15.89
C THR A 340 19.58 -6.31 -16.80
N ASP A 341 19.63 -5.28 -17.64
CA ASP A 341 18.61 -5.02 -18.65
C ASP A 341 18.61 -6.02 -19.82
N THR A 342 19.69 -6.74 -19.99
CA THR A 342 19.85 -7.74 -21.04
C THR A 342 19.48 -9.15 -20.58
N HIS A 343 19.48 -9.42 -19.27
CA HIS A 343 19.13 -10.71 -18.69
C HIS A 343 17.87 -10.59 -17.83
N LYS A 344 16.72 -10.74 -18.47
CA LYS A 344 15.41 -10.55 -17.85
C LYS A 344 14.68 -11.86 -17.69
N PHE A 345 13.97 -11.96 -16.56
CA PHE A 345 13.01 -13.01 -16.31
C PHE A 345 11.59 -12.44 -16.40
N THR A 346 10.65 -13.22 -16.90
CA THR A 346 9.23 -12.85 -16.96
C THR A 346 8.41 -13.82 -16.15
N ILE A 347 7.40 -13.32 -15.45
CA ILE A 347 6.42 -14.15 -14.77
C ILE A 347 5.26 -14.39 -15.74
N LYS A 348 5.04 -15.66 -16.11
CA LYS A 348 3.81 -16.04 -16.77
C LYS A 348 2.82 -16.43 -15.68
N MET A 349 1.82 -15.59 -15.46
CA MET A 349 0.70 -15.96 -14.61
C MET A 349 -0.01 -17.16 -15.24
N PRO A 350 -0.39 -18.20 -14.48
CA PRO A 350 -1.31 -19.20 -14.99
C PRO A 350 -2.54 -18.47 -15.52
N GLU A 351 -3.04 -18.89 -16.69
CA GLU A 351 -4.37 -18.44 -17.12
C GLU A 351 -5.32 -18.68 -15.95
N ALA A 352 -6.06 -17.63 -15.58
CA ALA A 352 -7.02 -17.73 -14.48
C ALA A 352 -7.91 -18.95 -14.80
N THR A 353 -7.73 -20.05 -14.08
CA THR A 353 -8.71 -21.10 -14.06
C THR A 353 -10.01 -20.41 -13.68
N GLU A 354 -11.00 -20.49 -14.57
CA GLU A 354 -12.35 -19.97 -14.36
C GLU A 354 -12.71 -20.18 -12.89
N ALA A 355 -13.04 -19.06 -12.21
CA ALA A 355 -13.52 -19.13 -10.83
C ALA A 355 -14.59 -20.22 -10.78
N PRO A 356 -14.63 -21.08 -9.76
CA PRO A 356 -15.73 -22.02 -9.61
C PRO A 356 -17.03 -21.23 -9.79
N GLU A 357 -17.89 -21.66 -10.72
CA GLU A 357 -19.22 -21.06 -10.95
C GLU A 357 -19.81 -20.71 -9.60
N GLU A 358 -20.15 -19.44 -9.45
CA GLU A 358 -20.83 -18.92 -8.26
C GLU A 358 -21.96 -19.87 -7.91
N ALA A 359 -21.90 -20.43 -6.71
CA ALA A 359 -23.02 -21.12 -6.13
C ALA A 359 -24.23 -20.16 -6.26
N GLU A 360 -25.26 -20.64 -6.94
CA GLU A 360 -26.55 -20.00 -7.17
C GLU A 360 -26.89 -19.03 -6.04
N VAL A 361 -26.85 -17.74 -6.37
CA VAL A 361 -27.38 -16.69 -5.50
C VAL A 361 -28.88 -16.97 -5.45
N THR A 362 -29.34 -17.56 -4.36
CA THR A 362 -30.76 -17.65 -4.05
C THR A 362 -31.34 -16.25 -4.13
N GLU A 363 -32.24 -16.09 -5.09
CA GLU A 363 -32.99 -14.85 -5.33
C GLU A 363 -33.50 -14.26 -4.02
N THR A 364 -33.10 -13.04 -3.74
CA THR A 364 -33.74 -12.18 -2.74
C THR A 364 -35.19 -11.97 -3.20
N PRO A 365 -36.21 -12.31 -2.41
CA PRO A 365 -37.58 -12.09 -2.80
C PRO A 365 -37.84 -10.60 -3.03
N GLU A 366 -38.40 -10.25 -4.21
CA GLU A 366 -38.91 -8.93 -4.55
C GLU A 366 -39.87 -8.41 -3.47
N PRO A 367 -39.86 -7.11 -3.16
CA PRO A 367 -40.84 -6.52 -2.26
C PRO A 367 -42.23 -6.55 -2.95
N THR A 368 -43.12 -7.33 -2.38
CA THR A 368 -44.51 -7.43 -2.78
C THR A 368 -45.15 -6.05 -2.72
N LYS A 369 -45.73 -5.60 -3.84
CA LYS A 369 -46.58 -4.43 -3.94
C LYS A 369 -47.82 -4.59 -3.10
N GLU A 370 -48.18 -3.51 -2.41
CA GLU A 370 -49.50 -3.04 -2.00
C GLU A 370 -50.57 -4.11 -1.67
N ALA A 371 -50.90 -4.16 -0.38
CA ALA A 371 -52.22 -4.58 0.06
C ALA A 371 -52.97 -3.36 0.59
N GLU A 372 -54.16 -3.16 -0.02
CA GLU A 372 -55.14 -2.13 0.23
C GLU A 372 -55.51 -1.94 1.71
N ALA A 373 -55.84 -0.69 2.02
CA ALA A 373 -56.45 -0.23 3.23
C ALA A 373 -57.73 -1.04 3.57
N THR A 374 -57.73 -1.67 4.70
CA THR A 374 -59.00 -2.17 5.30
C THR A 374 -59.35 -1.32 6.51
N GLU A 375 -60.58 -0.90 6.49
CA GLU A 375 -61.26 0.02 7.37
C GLU A 375 -61.15 -0.37 8.86
N THR A 376 -61.04 0.65 9.67
CA THR A 376 -61.15 0.62 11.16
C THR A 376 -62.61 0.34 11.57
N PRO A 377 -62.93 -0.64 12.42
CA PRO A 377 -64.24 -0.69 13.05
C PRO A 377 -64.24 0.21 14.31
N GLU A 378 -65.35 0.98 14.40
CA GLU A 378 -65.72 1.80 15.54
C GLU A 378 -65.87 1.00 16.85
N PRO A 379 -65.63 1.64 17.99
CA PRO A 379 -65.83 1.01 19.30
C PRO A 379 -67.33 1.03 19.67
N THR A 380 -67.87 -0.14 19.89
CA THR A 380 -69.19 -0.34 20.53
C THR A 380 -69.07 -0.05 22.01
N GLU A 381 -69.88 0.93 22.46
CA GLU A 381 -70.28 1.11 23.85
C GLU A 381 -71.09 -0.10 24.35
N THR A 382 -70.76 -0.58 25.50
CA THR A 382 -71.72 -1.37 26.35
C THR A 382 -71.69 -0.83 27.74
N GLU A 383 -72.88 -0.34 28.06
CA GLU A 383 -73.34 -0.08 29.50
C GLU A 383 -73.33 -1.40 30.29
N GLU A 384 -72.84 -1.42 31.47
CA GLU A 384 -73.39 -1.60 32.82
C GLU A 384 -72.29 -1.70 33.86
#